data_23e2103b6ff10fae3ec0b9996b2a66dc
#
_entry.id   23e2103b6ff10fae3ec0b9996b2a66dc
#
_cell.length_a   1.000
_cell.length_b   1.000
_cell.length_c   1.000
_cell.angle_alpha   90.00
_cell.angle_beta   90.00
_cell.angle_gamma   90.00
#
_symmetry.space_group_name_H-M   'P 1'
#
loop_
_entity.id
_entity.type
_entity.pdbx_description
1 polymer ?
#
loop_
_entity_poly.entity_id
_entity_poly.type
_entity_poly.pdbx_seq_one_letter_code
_entity_poly.pdbx_strand_id
1 'polypeptide(L)'
;DPIEITQDGLRQVQMNPRIGWSFAAAMRTFLRADPDVIMIGEMRDEETARIAIEASLTGHLVLSTLHTNSAPESIARLLEIGLDPFNFSDSLLAILAQRLVRRLCTQCRQPHAADNDTLQAMASQYLESSAANSAEARDALITRWRKTYGKEGGAITLWRRQGCEQCESHGYKGRMGIHELM
;
A
#
# COMPACT_ATOMS: atom_id res chain seq x y z
N ASP A 1 1.36 -13.56 -15.29
CA ASP A 1 2.49 -13.70 -14.36
C ASP A 1 2.85 -15.17 -14.20
N PRO A 2 4.11 -15.49 -14.00
CA PRO A 2 4.52 -16.86 -13.69
C PRO A 2 4.00 -17.30 -12.33
N ILE A 3 3.68 -18.58 -12.19
CA ILE A 3 3.42 -19.19 -10.89
C ILE A 3 4.79 -19.48 -10.26
N GLU A 4 5.18 -18.67 -9.29
CA GLU A 4 6.48 -18.82 -8.62
C GLU A 4 6.44 -19.92 -7.55
N ILE A 5 5.33 -20.04 -6.86
CA ILE A 5 5.12 -21.03 -5.79
C ILE A 5 3.74 -21.67 -5.97
N THR A 6 3.71 -22.99 -6.05
CA THR A 6 2.45 -23.75 -6.02
C THR A 6 1.96 -23.86 -4.57
N GLN A 7 0.71 -23.51 -4.34
CA GLN A 7 0.08 -23.61 -3.01
C GLN A 7 -1.09 -24.59 -3.04
N ASP A 8 -1.09 -25.52 -2.10
CA ASP A 8 -2.20 -26.45 -1.92
C ASP A 8 -3.49 -25.68 -1.55
N GLY A 9 -4.58 -26.09 -2.16
CA GLY A 9 -5.89 -25.45 -1.96
C GLY A 9 -6.18 -24.25 -2.87
N LEU A 10 -5.19 -23.75 -3.64
CA LEU A 10 -5.41 -22.73 -4.66
C LEU A 10 -5.40 -23.33 -6.06
N ARG A 11 -6.37 -22.94 -6.87
CA ARG A 11 -6.37 -23.25 -8.32
C ARG A 11 -5.58 -22.14 -9.04
N GLN A 12 -4.33 -22.42 -9.35
CA GLN A 12 -3.43 -21.47 -9.95
C GLN A 12 -3.30 -21.71 -11.46
N VAL A 13 -3.44 -20.63 -12.24
CA VAL A 13 -3.36 -20.67 -13.70
C VAL A 13 -2.36 -19.62 -14.17
N GLN A 14 -1.36 -20.06 -14.91
CA GLN A 14 -0.38 -19.17 -15.50
C GLN A 14 -0.85 -18.64 -16.86
N MET A 15 -0.76 -17.31 -17.02
CA MET A 15 -1.06 -16.67 -18.30
C MET A 15 -0.01 -16.99 -19.35
N ASN A 16 -0.44 -17.19 -20.59
CA ASN A 16 0.45 -17.42 -21.73
C ASN A 16 -0.02 -16.61 -22.96
N PRO A 17 0.45 -15.36 -23.09
CA PRO A 17 0.04 -14.50 -24.21
C PRO A 17 0.37 -15.06 -25.60
N ARG A 18 1.39 -15.95 -25.70
CA ARG A 18 1.77 -16.55 -27.00
C ARG A 18 0.69 -17.40 -27.63
N ILE A 19 -0.19 -17.97 -26.82
CA ILE A 19 -1.33 -18.78 -27.28
C ILE A 19 -2.65 -18.06 -27.09
N GLY A 20 -2.65 -16.73 -26.86
CA GLY A 20 -3.86 -15.93 -26.63
C GLY A 20 -4.48 -16.10 -25.23
N TRP A 21 -3.81 -16.78 -24.30
CA TRP A 21 -4.30 -16.98 -22.95
C TRP A 21 -3.95 -15.76 -22.07
N SER A 22 -4.83 -14.74 -22.11
CA SER A 22 -4.72 -13.48 -21.36
C SER A 22 -5.48 -13.54 -20.05
N PHE A 23 -5.28 -12.53 -19.17
CA PHE A 23 -6.08 -12.38 -17.95
C PHE A 23 -7.58 -12.28 -18.24
N ALA A 24 -7.98 -11.50 -19.23
CA ALA A 24 -9.37 -11.34 -19.63
C ALA A 24 -9.99 -12.67 -20.11
N ALA A 25 -9.27 -13.47 -20.92
CA ALA A 25 -9.72 -14.78 -21.37
C ALA A 25 -9.85 -15.77 -20.21
N ALA A 26 -8.89 -15.78 -19.29
CA ALA A 26 -8.91 -16.62 -18.12
C ALA A 26 -10.08 -16.26 -17.18
N MET A 27 -10.31 -14.98 -16.94
CA MET A 27 -11.41 -14.49 -16.10
C MET A 27 -12.78 -14.94 -16.61
N ARG A 28 -13.05 -14.82 -17.92
CA ARG A 28 -14.29 -15.33 -18.51
C ARG A 28 -14.49 -16.83 -18.30
N THR A 29 -13.40 -17.60 -18.24
CA THR A 29 -13.45 -19.04 -17.98
C THR A 29 -13.69 -19.31 -16.50
N PHE A 30 -13.03 -18.56 -15.60
CA PHE A 30 -13.17 -18.75 -14.16
C PHE A 30 -14.56 -18.44 -13.66
N LEU A 31 -15.21 -17.41 -14.17
CA LEU A 31 -16.58 -17.04 -13.83
C LEU A 31 -17.61 -18.15 -14.12
N ARG A 32 -17.27 -19.12 -15.00
CA ARG A 32 -18.10 -20.30 -15.28
C ARG A 32 -17.79 -21.51 -14.36
N ALA A 33 -16.77 -21.38 -13.53
CA ALA A 33 -16.35 -22.42 -12.61
C ALA A 33 -16.82 -22.18 -11.17
N ASP A 34 -17.73 -21.21 -10.98
CA ASP A 34 -18.36 -20.85 -9.71
C ASP A 34 -17.34 -20.57 -8.57
N PRO A 35 -16.41 -19.62 -8.75
CA PRO A 35 -15.43 -19.29 -7.74
C PRO A 35 -16.01 -18.30 -6.73
N ASP A 36 -15.71 -18.45 -5.44
CA ASP A 36 -16.02 -17.44 -4.43
C ASP A 36 -15.03 -16.27 -4.47
N VAL A 37 -13.77 -16.57 -4.72
CA VAL A 37 -12.65 -15.60 -4.70
C VAL A 37 -11.81 -15.75 -5.96
N ILE A 38 -11.55 -14.64 -6.62
CA ILE A 38 -10.68 -14.56 -7.79
C ILE A 38 -9.52 -13.63 -7.50
N MET A 39 -8.28 -14.11 -7.71
CA MET A 39 -7.10 -13.28 -7.62
C MET A 39 -6.46 -13.09 -8.99
N ILE A 40 -6.34 -11.84 -9.42
CA ILE A 40 -5.67 -11.44 -10.65
C ILE A 40 -4.29 -10.90 -10.26
N GLY A 41 -3.23 -11.45 -10.86
CA GLY A 41 -1.86 -11.02 -10.54
C GLY A 41 -1.66 -9.51 -10.66
N GLU A 42 -2.21 -8.91 -11.73
CA GLU A 42 -2.22 -7.44 -11.91
C GLU A 42 -3.30 -7.01 -12.91
N MET A 43 -3.79 -5.78 -12.75
CA MET A 43 -4.64 -5.11 -13.73
C MET A 43 -3.81 -4.09 -14.51
N ARG A 44 -3.64 -4.32 -15.83
CA ARG A 44 -2.88 -3.43 -16.70
C ARG A 44 -3.72 -2.79 -17.79
N ASP A 45 -4.84 -3.39 -18.15
CA ASP A 45 -5.66 -3.03 -19.29
C ASP A 45 -7.14 -2.93 -18.93
N GLU A 46 -7.87 -2.15 -19.71
CA GLU A 46 -9.29 -1.88 -19.54
C GLU A 46 -10.14 -3.15 -19.57
N GLU A 47 -9.83 -4.08 -20.48
CA GLU A 47 -10.64 -5.30 -20.64
C GLU A 47 -10.59 -6.17 -19.39
N THR A 48 -9.39 -6.40 -18.83
CA THR A 48 -9.18 -7.14 -17.57
C THR A 48 -9.87 -6.45 -16.40
N ALA A 49 -9.69 -5.13 -16.29
CA ALA A 49 -10.27 -4.34 -15.22
C ALA A 49 -11.80 -4.33 -15.25
N ARG A 50 -12.41 -4.19 -16.45
CA ARG A 50 -13.86 -4.23 -16.63
C ARG A 50 -14.45 -5.58 -16.23
N ILE A 51 -13.84 -6.69 -16.65
CA ILE A 51 -14.30 -8.04 -16.27
C ILE A 51 -14.17 -8.26 -14.77
N ALA A 52 -13.12 -7.74 -14.14
CA ALA A 52 -12.92 -7.83 -12.71
C ALA A 52 -14.02 -7.10 -11.92
N ILE A 53 -14.43 -5.91 -12.39
CA ILE A 53 -15.55 -5.17 -11.79
C ILE A 53 -16.87 -5.89 -12.02
N GLU A 54 -17.15 -6.36 -13.22
CA GLU A 54 -18.35 -7.15 -13.53
C GLU A 54 -18.45 -8.38 -12.61
N ALA A 55 -17.33 -9.08 -12.40
CA ALA A 55 -17.26 -10.20 -11.45
C ALA A 55 -17.59 -9.77 -10.02
N SER A 56 -17.03 -8.65 -9.55
CA SER A 56 -17.31 -8.10 -8.23
C SER A 56 -18.79 -7.74 -8.05
N LEU A 57 -19.40 -7.08 -9.04
CA LEU A 57 -20.81 -6.72 -9.02
C LEU A 57 -21.75 -7.93 -9.04
N THR A 58 -21.28 -9.08 -9.54
CA THR A 58 -22.02 -10.35 -9.55
C THR A 58 -21.76 -11.22 -8.32
N GLY A 59 -21.09 -10.69 -7.29
CA GLY A 59 -20.96 -11.34 -5.97
C GLY A 59 -19.64 -12.05 -5.70
N HIS A 60 -18.65 -11.94 -6.60
CA HIS A 60 -17.33 -12.54 -6.40
C HIS A 60 -16.41 -11.58 -5.65
N LEU A 61 -15.61 -12.08 -4.70
CA LEU A 61 -14.52 -11.31 -4.14
C LEU A 61 -13.34 -11.30 -5.11
N VAL A 62 -13.04 -10.14 -5.68
CA VAL A 62 -11.92 -9.97 -6.61
C VAL A 62 -10.76 -9.26 -5.92
N LEU A 63 -9.59 -9.89 -5.92
CA LEU A 63 -8.33 -9.34 -5.45
C LEU A 63 -7.41 -9.08 -6.65
N SER A 64 -6.73 -7.93 -6.67
CA SER A 64 -5.74 -7.64 -7.70
C SER A 64 -4.66 -6.72 -7.20
N THR A 65 -3.58 -6.58 -7.97
CA THR A 65 -2.52 -5.61 -7.71
C THR A 65 -2.47 -4.53 -8.79
N LEU A 66 -1.98 -3.37 -8.40
CA LEU A 66 -1.67 -2.23 -9.25
C LEU A 66 -0.27 -1.72 -8.96
N HIS A 67 0.39 -1.15 -9.96
CA HIS A 67 1.69 -0.51 -9.79
C HIS A 67 1.49 0.99 -9.54
N THR A 68 1.18 1.36 -8.29
CA THR A 68 0.97 2.73 -7.83
C THR A 68 1.74 2.98 -6.54
N ASN A 69 1.95 4.24 -6.20
CA ASN A 69 2.75 4.61 -5.03
C ASN A 69 1.91 4.83 -3.76
N SER A 70 0.61 5.05 -3.90
CA SER A 70 -0.31 5.32 -2.79
C SER A 70 -1.71 4.80 -3.10
N ALA A 71 -2.56 4.71 -2.09
CA ALA A 71 -3.94 4.27 -2.27
C ALA A 71 -4.77 5.28 -3.12
N PRO A 72 -4.69 6.61 -2.91
CA PRO A 72 -5.38 7.57 -3.79
C PRO A 72 -4.92 7.52 -5.25
N GLU A 73 -3.60 7.33 -5.50
CA GLU A 73 -3.06 7.19 -6.85
C GLU A 73 -3.63 5.97 -7.58
N SER A 74 -3.96 4.91 -6.84
CA SER A 74 -4.60 3.72 -7.41
C SER A 74 -5.97 4.02 -8.01
N ILE A 75 -6.76 4.91 -7.40
CA ILE A 75 -8.04 5.36 -7.96
C ILE A 75 -7.82 6.09 -9.28
N ALA A 76 -6.90 7.07 -9.30
CA ALA A 76 -6.58 7.80 -10.53
C ALA A 76 -6.14 6.83 -11.63
N ARG A 77 -5.31 5.84 -11.29
CA ARG A 77 -4.83 4.83 -12.23
C ARG A 77 -5.95 3.96 -12.80
N LEU A 78 -6.92 3.56 -11.99
CA LEU A 78 -8.08 2.78 -12.45
C LEU A 78 -8.96 3.59 -13.41
N LEU A 79 -9.16 4.88 -13.15
CA LEU A 79 -9.85 5.78 -14.07
C LEU A 79 -9.09 5.98 -15.39
N GLU A 80 -7.75 6.12 -15.34
CA GLU A 80 -6.89 6.20 -16.53
C GLU A 80 -6.96 4.92 -17.40
N ILE A 81 -7.12 3.75 -16.80
CA ILE A 81 -7.30 2.49 -17.51
C ILE A 81 -8.64 2.46 -18.28
N GLY A 82 -9.58 3.37 -17.97
CA GLY A 82 -10.85 3.49 -18.66
C GLY A 82 -12.06 2.98 -17.86
N LEU A 83 -11.92 2.76 -16.55
CA LEU A 83 -13.04 2.34 -15.74
C LEU A 83 -14.05 3.46 -15.50
N ASP A 84 -15.33 3.11 -15.61
CA ASP A 84 -16.43 4.02 -15.28
C ASP A 84 -16.48 4.26 -13.76
N PRO A 85 -16.44 5.53 -13.30
CA PRO A 85 -16.44 5.86 -11.87
C PRO A 85 -17.62 5.30 -11.08
N PHE A 86 -18.80 5.21 -11.68
CA PHE A 86 -20.00 4.72 -11.00
C PHE A 86 -19.92 3.23 -10.72
N ASN A 87 -19.61 2.42 -11.75
CA ASN A 87 -19.47 0.97 -11.59
C ASN A 87 -18.32 0.61 -10.64
N PHE A 88 -17.25 1.38 -10.69
CA PHE A 88 -16.09 1.20 -9.85
C PHE A 88 -16.37 1.55 -8.38
N SER A 89 -17.10 2.64 -8.09
CA SER A 89 -17.38 3.04 -6.71
C SER A 89 -18.20 2.00 -5.95
N ASP A 90 -19.10 1.30 -6.63
CA ASP A 90 -19.97 0.30 -6.01
C ASP A 90 -19.26 -1.05 -5.78
N SER A 91 -18.17 -1.29 -6.50
CA SER A 91 -17.43 -2.55 -6.44
C SER A 91 -16.17 -2.50 -5.57
N LEU A 92 -15.61 -1.31 -5.33
CA LEU A 92 -14.36 -1.15 -4.58
C LEU A 92 -14.60 -1.27 -3.07
N LEU A 93 -13.99 -2.26 -2.44
CA LEU A 93 -14.08 -2.48 -1.00
C LEU A 93 -12.95 -1.78 -0.24
N ALA A 94 -11.72 -1.90 -0.73
CA ALA A 94 -10.55 -1.30 -0.10
C ALA A 94 -9.35 -1.25 -1.07
N ILE A 95 -8.43 -0.34 -0.81
CA ILE A 95 -7.12 -0.28 -1.44
C ILE A 95 -6.06 -0.29 -0.35
N LEU A 96 -5.14 -1.26 -0.44
CA LEU A 96 -3.97 -1.36 0.43
C LEU A 96 -2.72 -1.01 -0.35
N ALA A 97 -2.13 0.14 -0.07
CA ALA A 97 -0.80 0.48 -0.58
C ALA A 97 0.27 0.11 0.44
N GLN A 98 1.40 -0.42 -0.04
CA GLN A 98 2.51 -0.88 0.79
C GLN A 98 3.84 -0.35 0.27
N ARG A 99 4.67 0.11 1.21
CA ARG A 99 6.07 0.45 0.93
C ARG A 99 7.00 -0.24 1.91
N LEU A 100 8.18 -0.59 1.43
CA LEU A 100 9.23 -1.17 2.27
C LEU A 100 10.21 -0.09 2.69
N VAL A 101 10.40 0.04 4.00
CA VAL A 101 11.43 0.90 4.59
C VAL A 101 12.50 0.07 5.31
N ARG A 102 13.72 0.60 5.36
CA ARG A 102 14.79 -0.04 6.14
C ARG A 102 14.48 0.08 7.63
N ARG A 103 14.57 -1.01 8.36
CA ARG A 103 14.38 -1.05 9.81
C ARG A 103 15.68 -0.69 10.50
N LEU A 104 15.64 0.23 11.47
CA LEU A 104 16.78 0.53 12.32
C LEU A 104 17.23 -0.73 13.07
N CYS A 105 18.53 -0.94 13.17
CA CYS A 105 19.09 -2.04 13.93
C CYS A 105 18.71 -1.90 15.41
N THR A 106 18.04 -2.91 15.95
CA THR A 106 17.54 -2.89 17.34
C THR A 106 18.66 -2.90 18.38
N GLN A 107 19.84 -3.37 18.00
CA GLN A 107 21.00 -3.45 18.91
C GLN A 107 21.72 -2.11 19.07
N CYS A 108 21.73 -1.27 18.03
CA CYS A 108 22.53 -0.04 18.07
C CYS A 108 21.74 1.26 17.83
N ARG A 109 20.45 1.18 17.61
CA ARG A 109 19.62 2.38 17.50
C ARG A 109 19.63 3.16 18.81
N GLN A 110 19.78 4.46 18.75
CA GLN A 110 19.78 5.33 19.93
C GLN A 110 18.51 6.16 20.02
N PRO A 111 17.85 6.17 21.20
CA PRO A 111 16.72 7.07 21.42
C PRO A 111 17.23 8.51 21.61
N HIS A 112 16.45 9.49 21.15
CA HIS A 112 16.64 10.89 21.46
C HIS A 112 15.28 11.59 21.53
N ALA A 113 15.18 12.62 22.36
CA ALA A 113 13.99 13.46 22.38
C ALA A 113 13.92 14.29 21.10
N ALA A 114 12.74 14.35 20.47
CA ALA A 114 12.52 15.23 19.34
C ALA A 114 12.50 16.69 19.85
N ASP A 115 13.37 17.53 19.30
CA ASP A 115 13.29 18.98 19.49
C ASP A 115 12.14 19.59 18.68
N ASN A 116 11.82 20.83 18.97
CA ASN A 116 10.69 21.49 18.31
C ASN A 116 10.93 21.69 16.81
N ASP A 117 12.17 21.97 16.42
CA ASP A 117 12.52 22.22 15.00
C ASP A 117 12.36 20.93 14.18
N THR A 118 12.79 19.80 14.71
CA THR A 118 12.56 18.48 14.10
C THR A 118 11.06 18.18 13.95
N LEU A 119 10.25 18.45 14.99
CA LEU A 119 8.81 18.24 14.92
C LEU A 119 8.14 19.16 13.91
N GLN A 120 8.55 20.42 13.81
CA GLN A 120 8.05 21.36 12.80
C GLN A 120 8.42 20.93 11.39
N ALA A 121 9.64 20.48 11.16
CA ALA A 121 10.07 19.94 9.86
C ALA A 121 9.26 18.69 9.47
N MET A 122 9.06 17.75 10.39
CA MET A 122 8.24 16.57 10.16
C MET A 122 6.77 16.93 9.88
N ALA A 123 6.20 17.88 10.62
CA ALA A 123 4.83 18.33 10.42
C ALA A 123 4.67 19.03 9.07
N SER A 124 5.65 19.82 8.65
CA SER A 124 5.68 20.46 7.33
C SER A 124 5.69 19.42 6.21
N GLN A 125 6.54 18.40 6.30
CA GLN A 125 6.56 17.28 5.32
C GLN A 125 5.26 16.49 5.31
N TYR A 126 4.68 16.21 6.47
CA TYR A 126 3.41 15.49 6.56
C TYR A 126 2.25 16.24 5.90
N LEU A 127 2.25 17.56 5.98
CA LEU A 127 1.23 18.44 5.40
C LEU A 127 1.59 18.95 3.99
N GLU A 128 2.69 18.51 3.40
CA GLU A 128 3.19 19.02 2.12
C GLU A 128 2.17 18.87 0.98
N SER A 129 1.44 17.75 0.96
CA SER A 129 0.37 17.50 -0.02
C SER A 129 -1.00 18.08 0.38
N SER A 130 -1.09 18.75 1.53
CA SER A 130 -2.34 19.33 2.04
C SER A 130 -2.42 20.82 1.70
N ALA A 131 -3.55 21.27 1.18
CA ALA A 131 -3.85 22.69 1.01
C ALA A 131 -3.82 23.48 2.34
N ALA A 132 -3.81 22.80 3.48
CA ALA A 132 -3.85 23.34 4.83
C ALA A 132 -2.46 23.40 5.51
N ASN A 133 -1.35 23.47 4.79
CA ASN A 133 0.00 23.57 5.39
C ASN A 133 0.25 24.98 5.94
N SER A 134 -0.44 25.34 7.01
CA SER A 134 -0.23 26.61 7.76
C SER A 134 0.57 26.35 9.04
N ALA A 135 1.06 27.39 9.69
CA ALA A 135 1.74 27.30 10.97
C ALA A 135 0.82 26.71 12.06
N GLU A 136 -0.43 27.17 12.09
CA GLU A 136 -1.46 26.69 13.03
C GLU A 136 -1.77 25.20 12.83
N ALA A 137 -1.84 24.75 11.58
CA ALA A 137 -2.08 23.35 11.27
C ALA A 137 -0.90 22.45 11.70
N ARG A 138 0.34 22.90 11.53
CA ARG A 138 1.53 22.20 12.02
C ARG A 138 1.53 22.11 13.56
N ASP A 139 1.23 23.18 14.25
CA ASP A 139 1.18 23.20 15.73
C ASP A 139 0.06 22.30 16.27
N ALA A 140 -1.11 22.31 15.64
CA ALA A 140 -2.20 21.40 15.99
C ALA A 140 -1.81 19.93 15.76
N LEU A 141 -1.12 19.62 14.68
CA LEU A 141 -0.61 18.29 14.37
C LEU A 141 0.43 17.83 15.40
N ILE A 142 1.39 18.68 15.74
CA ILE A 142 2.41 18.40 16.75
C ILE A 142 1.76 18.16 18.12
N THR A 143 0.77 18.97 18.49
CA THR A 143 0.00 18.79 19.75
C THR A 143 -0.68 17.42 19.77
N ARG A 144 -1.30 17.01 18.65
CA ARG A 144 -1.88 15.67 18.51
C ARG A 144 -0.84 14.58 18.63
N TRP A 145 0.32 14.72 17.99
CA TRP A 145 1.42 13.74 18.10
C TRP A 145 1.96 13.63 19.53
N ARG A 146 2.13 14.74 20.24
CA ARG A 146 2.55 14.73 21.66
C ARG A 146 1.55 14.01 22.54
N LYS A 147 0.25 14.16 22.28
CA LYS A 147 -0.81 13.46 23.01
C LYS A 147 -0.83 11.96 22.71
N THR A 148 -0.59 11.57 21.46
CA THR A 148 -0.71 10.18 20.99
C THR A 148 0.56 9.37 21.25
N TYR A 149 1.74 9.96 21.03
CA TYR A 149 3.03 9.27 21.02
C TYR A 149 4.00 9.78 22.11
N GLY A 150 3.66 10.85 22.78
CA GLY A 150 4.47 11.44 23.84
C GLY A 150 4.44 10.60 25.10
N LYS A 151 5.59 10.56 25.80
CA LYS A 151 5.68 10.07 27.18
C LYS A 151 5.14 11.13 28.16
N GLU A 152 5.20 10.85 29.47
CA GLU A 152 4.90 11.83 30.51
C GLU A 152 5.61 13.16 30.22
N GLY A 153 4.83 14.27 30.17
CA GLY A 153 5.32 15.58 29.74
C GLY A 153 5.27 15.85 28.24
N GLY A 154 4.72 14.94 27.40
CA GLY A 154 4.54 15.15 25.96
C GLY A 154 5.81 15.04 25.11
N ALA A 155 6.93 14.55 25.68
CA ALA A 155 8.18 14.35 24.96
C ALA A 155 8.08 13.17 23.99
N ILE A 156 8.31 13.41 22.69
CA ILE A 156 8.33 12.37 21.66
C ILE A 156 9.75 11.81 21.55
N THR A 157 9.87 10.49 21.66
CA THR A 157 11.15 9.79 21.47
C THR A 157 11.30 9.37 20.01
N LEU A 158 12.31 9.88 19.34
CA LEU A 158 12.75 9.42 18.02
C LEU A 158 13.96 8.50 18.17
N TRP A 159 14.29 7.79 17.10
CA TRP A 159 15.41 6.86 17.06
C TRP A 159 16.32 7.20 15.90
N ARG A 160 17.61 7.22 16.17
CA ARG A 160 18.64 7.42 15.15
C ARG A 160 19.49 6.15 14.98
N ARG A 161 20.00 5.98 13.78
CA ARG A 161 20.98 4.93 13.50
C ARG A 161 22.33 5.26 14.15
N GLN A 162 23.05 4.24 14.59
CA GLN A 162 24.46 4.36 14.99
C GLN A 162 25.35 3.50 14.09
N GLY A 163 25.23 2.20 14.15
CA GLY A 163 26.06 1.20 13.51
C GLY A 163 26.72 0.29 14.56
N CYS A 164 26.79 -1.00 14.25
CA CYS A 164 27.49 -2.02 15.06
C CYS A 164 27.85 -3.21 14.15
N GLU A 165 28.60 -4.15 14.67
CA GLU A 165 29.00 -5.36 13.94
C GLU A 165 27.80 -6.15 13.40
N GLN A 166 26.70 -6.25 14.15
CA GLN A 166 25.51 -6.99 13.74
C GLN A 166 24.78 -6.41 12.53
N CYS A 167 24.99 -5.15 12.22
CA CYS A 167 24.42 -4.48 11.07
C CYS A 167 25.51 -3.98 10.09
N GLU A 168 26.72 -4.53 10.17
CA GLU A 168 27.86 -4.19 9.31
C GLU A 168 28.11 -2.67 9.27
N SER A 169 27.98 -2.02 10.43
CA SER A 169 28.13 -0.57 10.63
C SER A 169 27.11 0.32 9.92
N HIS A 170 26.13 -0.26 9.21
CA HIS A 170 25.12 0.52 8.47
C HIS A 170 24.03 1.15 9.36
N GLY A 171 23.82 0.61 10.57
CA GLY A 171 22.75 1.03 11.48
C GLY A 171 21.35 0.55 11.09
N TYR A 172 21.21 -0.27 10.04
CA TYR A 172 19.96 -0.86 9.59
C TYR A 172 20.07 -2.38 9.52
N LYS A 173 18.99 -3.09 9.87
CA LYS A 173 18.91 -4.55 9.75
C LYS A 173 17.49 -4.99 9.40
N GLY A 174 17.35 -5.52 8.19
CA GLY A 174 16.07 -5.93 7.62
C GLY A 174 15.22 -4.76 7.12
N ARG A 175 14.03 -5.09 6.67
CA ARG A 175 13.00 -4.18 6.15
C ARG A 175 11.70 -4.38 6.90
N MET A 176 10.83 -3.39 6.85
CA MET A 176 9.46 -3.48 7.37
C MET A 176 8.50 -2.82 6.37
N GLY A 177 7.30 -3.34 6.28
CA GLY A 177 6.24 -2.71 5.51
C GLY A 177 5.63 -1.55 6.29
N ILE A 178 5.36 -0.46 5.59
CA ILE A 178 4.43 0.57 6.00
C ILE A 178 3.23 0.49 5.07
N HIS A 179 2.05 0.65 5.62
CA HIS A 179 0.81 0.38 4.91
C HIS A 179 -0.11 1.60 4.97
N GLU A 180 -0.79 1.87 3.87
CA GLU A 180 -1.87 2.84 3.75
C GLU A 180 -3.11 2.05 3.33
N LEU A 181 -4.17 2.13 4.12
CA LEU A 181 -5.46 1.50 3.83
C LEU A 181 -6.51 2.59 3.63
N MET A 182 -7.20 2.52 2.49
CA MET A 182 -8.32 3.38 2.13
C MET A 182 -9.54 2.54 1.80
#